data_4e317ba7791a2143507d89f099cf974c
#
_entry.id   4e317ba7791a2143507d89f099cf974c
#
_cell.length_a   1.000
_cell.length_b   1.000
_cell.length_c   1.000
_cell.angle_alpha   90.00
_cell.angle_beta   90.00
_cell.angle_gamma   90.00
#
_symmetry.space_group_name_H-M   'P 1'
#
loop_
_entity.id
_entity.type
_entity.pdbx_description
1 polymer ?
#
loop_
_entity_poly.entity_id
_entity_poly.type
_entity_poly.pdbx_seq_one_letter_code
_entity_poly.pdbx_strand_id
1 'polypeptide(L)'
;MLHWSIAALVIYQLVINKEIKLWYKQNQTSLEVPYYSPGAWLHIVVGITIFSLMSYRLFKRIRTGTPALPKNSFLPLILLARLSHYSLYLLLFSMPLSGFFGWYLEIKILIDVHYLLSKILVGLILFHVCAAIFHEGVLGNKIIKRMLPPDTNTKH
;
A
#
# COMPACT_ATOMS: atom_id res chain seq x y z
N MET A 1 -11.07 1.90 -10.16
CA MET A 1 -11.42 2.50 -8.86
C MET A 1 -10.64 1.89 -7.69
N LEU A 2 -10.69 0.60 -7.41
CA LEU A 2 -10.07 -0.04 -6.24
C LEU A 2 -8.58 0.28 -6.01
N HIS A 3 -7.78 0.40 -7.10
CA HIS A 3 -6.37 0.77 -7.01
C HIS A 3 -6.19 2.16 -6.37
N TRP A 4 -6.92 3.14 -6.87
CA TRP A 4 -6.81 4.52 -6.41
C TRP A 4 -7.33 4.71 -4.98
N SER A 5 -8.38 3.96 -4.59
CA SER A 5 -8.86 3.95 -3.19
C SER A 5 -7.78 3.43 -2.24
N ILE A 6 -7.12 2.32 -2.59
CA ILE A 6 -6.02 1.77 -1.78
C ILE A 6 -4.84 2.75 -1.74
N ALA A 7 -4.45 3.34 -2.88
CA ALA A 7 -3.35 4.31 -2.94
C ALA A 7 -3.63 5.53 -2.06
N ALA A 8 -4.83 6.09 -2.11
CA ALA A 8 -5.24 7.22 -1.26
C ALA A 8 -5.17 6.87 0.24
N LEU A 9 -5.68 5.70 0.64
CA LEU A 9 -5.62 5.24 2.04
C LEU A 9 -4.19 5.01 2.50
N VAL A 10 -3.32 4.45 1.65
CA VAL A 10 -1.89 4.25 1.99
C VAL A 10 -1.18 5.60 2.16
N ILE A 11 -1.40 6.56 1.26
CA ILE A 11 -0.83 7.91 1.37
C ILE A 11 -1.33 8.57 2.67
N TYR A 12 -2.63 8.50 2.94
CA TYR A 12 -3.21 9.01 4.18
C TYR A 12 -2.53 8.40 5.40
N GLN A 13 -2.34 7.07 5.45
CA GLN A 13 -1.68 6.35 6.53
C GLN A 13 -0.24 6.81 6.74
N LEU A 14 0.49 7.10 5.66
CA LEU A 14 1.87 7.60 5.73
C LEU A 14 1.93 9.04 6.27
N VAL A 15 0.94 9.87 5.98
CA VAL A 15 0.89 11.27 6.43
C VAL A 15 0.57 11.38 7.93
N ILE A 16 -0.39 10.59 8.44
CA ILE A 16 -0.83 10.66 9.84
C ILE A 16 0.04 9.88 10.83
N ASN A 17 1.14 9.27 10.36
CA ASN A 17 1.98 8.41 11.18
C ASN A 17 2.67 9.12 12.37
N LYS A 18 2.69 10.44 12.41
CA LYS A 18 3.29 11.22 13.53
C LYS A 18 2.55 10.99 14.83
N GLU A 19 1.22 10.99 14.81
CA GLU A 19 0.40 10.83 16.01
C GLU A 19 0.54 9.45 16.63
N ILE A 20 0.55 8.38 15.81
CA ILE A 20 0.73 7.02 16.32
C ILE A 20 2.13 6.82 16.94
N LYS A 21 3.18 7.45 16.38
CA LYS A 21 4.52 7.39 16.94
C LYS A 21 4.63 8.09 18.29
N LEU A 22 4.03 9.29 18.41
CA LEU A 22 4.00 10.03 19.68
C LEU A 22 3.22 9.25 20.72
N TRP A 23 2.04 8.76 20.37
CA TRP A 23 1.21 7.96 21.25
C TRP A 23 1.93 6.68 21.70
N TYR A 24 2.58 5.93 20.80
CA TYR A 24 3.35 4.73 21.13
C TYR A 24 4.49 5.04 22.12
N LYS A 25 5.24 6.13 21.87
CA LYS A 25 6.32 6.56 22.78
C LYS A 25 5.80 6.93 24.17
N GLN A 26 4.69 7.65 24.26
CA GLN A 26 4.09 8.03 25.53
C GLN A 26 3.61 6.81 26.34
N ASN A 27 2.99 5.83 25.67
CA ASN A 27 2.48 4.63 26.36
C ASN A 27 3.59 3.67 26.82
N GLN A 28 4.79 3.74 26.24
CA GLN A 28 5.93 2.97 26.75
C GLN A 28 6.53 3.54 28.05
N THR A 29 6.31 4.80 28.32
CA THR A 29 6.88 5.52 29.48
C THR A 29 5.92 5.72 30.62
N SER A 30 4.59 5.54 30.40
CA SER A 30 3.55 5.72 31.42
C SER A 30 3.14 4.40 32.05
N LEU A 31 3.03 4.39 33.39
CA LEU A 31 2.47 3.27 34.18
C LEU A 31 0.93 3.24 34.14
N GLU A 32 0.30 4.19 33.46
CA GLU A 32 -1.15 4.32 33.36
C GLU A 32 -1.71 3.50 32.20
N VAL A 33 -2.98 3.13 32.29
CA VAL A 33 -3.70 2.40 31.23
C VAL A 33 -3.58 3.16 29.91
N PRO A 34 -3.17 2.48 28.81
CA PRO A 34 -2.96 3.14 27.53
C PRO A 34 -4.22 3.86 27.04
N TYR A 35 -4.18 5.19 27.00
CA TYR A 35 -5.24 5.98 26.38
C TYR A 35 -5.07 5.96 24.85
N TYR A 36 -6.05 5.44 24.14
CA TYR A 36 -6.03 5.48 22.67
C TYR A 36 -6.35 6.87 22.15
N SER A 37 -5.36 7.52 21.56
CA SER A 37 -5.61 8.78 20.85
C SER A 37 -6.49 8.53 19.61
N PRO A 38 -7.28 9.54 19.18
CA PRO A 38 -8.06 9.43 17.93
C PRO A 38 -7.20 9.05 16.71
N GLY A 39 -5.95 9.55 16.64
CA GLY A 39 -5.01 9.21 15.58
C GLY A 39 -4.55 7.75 15.60
N ALA A 40 -4.38 7.14 16.78
CA ALA A 40 -4.06 5.73 16.91
C ALA A 40 -5.24 4.84 16.43
N TRP A 41 -6.46 5.16 16.83
CA TRP A 41 -7.66 4.47 16.35
C TRP A 41 -7.80 4.57 14.84
N LEU A 42 -7.60 5.76 14.30
CA LEU A 42 -7.71 5.99 12.86
C LEU A 42 -6.66 5.22 12.08
N HIS A 43 -5.41 5.14 12.60
CA HIS A 43 -4.35 4.32 12.02
C HIS A 43 -4.76 2.84 11.94
N ILE A 44 -5.32 2.29 13.03
CA ILE A 44 -5.76 0.90 13.10
C ILE A 44 -6.90 0.64 12.11
N VAL A 45 -7.95 1.48 12.12
CA VAL A 45 -9.12 1.31 11.25
C VAL A 45 -8.74 1.40 9.78
N VAL A 46 -7.92 2.38 9.40
CA VAL A 46 -7.43 2.52 8.03
C VAL A 46 -6.54 1.35 7.64
N GLY A 47 -5.69 0.86 8.54
CA GLY A 47 -4.86 -0.33 8.32
C GLY A 47 -5.70 -1.59 8.02
N ILE A 48 -6.74 -1.84 8.81
CA ILE A 48 -7.70 -2.95 8.59
C ILE A 48 -8.43 -2.77 7.26
N THR A 49 -8.83 -1.54 6.93
CA THR A 49 -9.50 -1.24 5.66
C THR A 49 -8.58 -1.52 4.47
N ILE A 50 -7.32 -1.09 4.52
CA ILE A 50 -6.32 -1.40 3.48
C ILE A 50 -6.15 -2.91 3.33
N PHE A 51 -6.00 -3.64 4.43
CA PHE A 51 -5.86 -5.11 4.41
C PHE A 51 -7.05 -5.79 3.73
N SER A 52 -8.27 -5.37 4.07
CA SER A 52 -9.52 -5.91 3.50
C SER A 52 -9.63 -5.62 2.00
N LEU A 53 -9.34 -4.39 1.58
CA LEU A 53 -9.38 -4.00 0.17
C LEU A 53 -8.28 -4.70 -0.65
N MET A 54 -7.09 -4.90 -0.06
CA MET A 54 -6.01 -5.65 -0.71
C MET A 54 -6.35 -7.12 -0.86
N SER A 55 -6.97 -7.74 0.16
CA SER A 55 -7.45 -9.13 0.12
C SER A 55 -8.50 -9.30 -1.00
N TYR A 56 -9.47 -8.39 -1.07
CA TYR A 56 -10.46 -8.38 -2.14
C TYR A 56 -9.82 -8.20 -3.54
N ARG A 57 -8.85 -7.29 -3.65
CA ARG A 57 -8.12 -7.06 -4.91
C ARG A 57 -7.32 -8.29 -5.34
N LEU A 58 -6.65 -8.96 -4.41
CA LEU A 58 -5.91 -10.19 -4.68
C LEU A 58 -6.84 -11.31 -5.12
N PHE A 59 -7.94 -11.51 -4.39
CA PHE A 59 -8.98 -12.48 -4.76
C PHE A 59 -9.52 -12.24 -6.17
N LYS A 60 -9.87 -11.00 -6.49
CA LYS A 60 -10.32 -10.63 -7.83
C LYS A 60 -9.26 -10.93 -8.89
N ARG A 61 -7.98 -10.59 -8.64
CA ARG A 61 -6.87 -10.86 -9.55
C ARG A 61 -6.68 -12.36 -9.83
N ILE A 62 -6.81 -13.19 -8.80
CA ILE A 62 -6.71 -14.65 -8.94
C ILE A 62 -7.87 -15.20 -9.78
N ARG A 63 -9.09 -14.67 -9.57
CA ARG A 63 -10.28 -15.12 -10.30
C ARG A 63 -10.33 -14.66 -11.76
N THR A 64 -9.95 -13.40 -12.03
CA THR A 64 -10.09 -12.80 -13.37
C THR A 64 -8.80 -12.87 -14.21
N GLY A 65 -7.68 -13.29 -13.61
CA GLY A 65 -6.38 -13.26 -14.27
C GLY A 65 -5.78 -11.85 -14.42
N THR A 66 -4.65 -11.76 -15.09
CA THR A 66 -4.00 -10.49 -15.43
C THR A 66 -4.20 -10.19 -16.90
N PRO A 67 -4.43 -8.93 -17.31
CA PRO A 67 -4.49 -8.53 -18.70
C PRO A 67 -3.24 -8.98 -19.46
N ALA A 68 -3.41 -9.34 -20.74
CA ALA A 68 -2.29 -9.72 -21.61
C ALA A 68 -1.29 -8.57 -21.74
N LEU A 69 -0.01 -8.91 -21.74
CA LEU A 69 1.08 -7.95 -21.92
C LEU A 69 1.09 -7.41 -23.36
N PRO A 70 1.49 -6.15 -23.57
CA PRO A 70 1.69 -5.64 -24.93
C PRO A 70 2.74 -6.49 -25.67
N LYS A 71 2.46 -6.83 -26.94
CA LYS A 71 3.28 -7.77 -27.74
C LYS A 71 4.75 -7.35 -27.95
N ASN A 72 5.07 -6.06 -27.76
CA ASN A 72 6.42 -5.49 -28.00
C ASN A 72 7.08 -4.96 -26.73
N SER A 73 6.76 -5.50 -25.55
CA SER A 73 7.33 -5.02 -24.30
C SER A 73 8.70 -5.63 -24.03
N PHE A 74 9.68 -4.81 -23.70
CA PHE A 74 11.03 -5.24 -23.33
C PHE A 74 10.98 -6.10 -22.05
N LEU A 75 11.44 -7.35 -22.14
CA LEU A 75 11.31 -8.36 -21.08
C LEU A 75 11.80 -7.90 -19.69
N PRO A 76 12.96 -7.22 -19.53
CA PRO A 76 13.42 -6.73 -18.25
C PRO A 76 12.46 -5.75 -17.58
N LEU A 77 11.81 -4.87 -18.35
CA LEU A 77 10.82 -3.92 -17.81
C LEU A 77 9.56 -4.63 -17.33
N ILE A 78 9.15 -5.70 -18.01
CA ILE A 78 8.02 -6.53 -17.57
C ILE A 78 8.35 -7.21 -16.25
N LEU A 79 9.54 -7.80 -16.12
CA LEU A 79 9.98 -8.46 -14.90
C LEU A 79 10.06 -7.47 -13.74
N LEU A 80 10.61 -6.29 -13.97
CA LEU A 80 10.72 -5.23 -12.98
C LEU A 80 9.34 -4.75 -12.51
N ALA A 81 8.39 -4.55 -13.43
CA ALA A 81 7.01 -4.21 -13.11
C ALA A 81 6.31 -5.32 -12.31
N ARG A 82 6.50 -6.58 -12.67
CA ARG A 82 5.95 -7.72 -11.92
C ARG A 82 6.52 -7.81 -10.51
N LEU A 83 7.85 -7.70 -10.39
CA LEU A 83 8.54 -7.73 -9.10
C LEU A 83 8.06 -6.59 -8.19
N SER A 84 7.99 -5.37 -8.72
CA SER A 84 7.43 -4.22 -7.98
C SER A 84 6.02 -4.48 -7.47
N HIS A 85 5.12 -5.01 -8.30
CA HIS A 85 3.76 -5.34 -7.87
C HIS A 85 3.73 -6.44 -6.80
N TYR A 86 4.50 -7.53 -6.96
CA TYR A 86 4.55 -8.60 -5.95
C TYR A 86 5.11 -8.08 -4.63
N SER A 87 6.16 -7.25 -4.66
CA SER A 87 6.73 -6.64 -3.45
C SER A 87 5.73 -5.70 -2.77
N LEU A 88 4.96 -4.91 -3.53
CA LEU A 88 3.87 -4.08 -2.99
C LEU A 88 2.78 -4.92 -2.34
N TYR A 89 2.35 -6.03 -2.96
CA TYR A 89 1.39 -6.94 -2.34
C TYR A 89 1.94 -7.51 -1.04
N LEU A 90 3.17 -8.03 -1.06
CA LEU A 90 3.81 -8.61 0.13
C LEU A 90 3.87 -7.59 1.26
N LEU A 91 4.35 -6.36 0.99
CA LEU A 91 4.45 -5.31 2.01
C LEU A 91 3.08 -4.88 2.54
N LEU A 92 2.10 -4.67 1.67
CA LEU A 92 0.76 -4.24 2.07
C LEU A 92 -0.01 -5.31 2.87
N PHE A 93 0.37 -6.58 2.78
CA PHE A 93 -0.12 -7.64 3.67
C PHE A 93 0.71 -7.74 4.96
N SER A 94 2.04 -7.70 4.87
CA SER A 94 2.92 -7.85 6.04
C SER A 94 2.80 -6.69 7.02
N MET A 95 2.56 -5.46 6.52
CA MET A 95 2.42 -4.26 7.33
C MET A 95 1.29 -4.36 8.38
N PRO A 96 0.01 -4.58 8.00
CA PRO A 96 -1.06 -4.68 8.99
C PRO A 96 -0.87 -5.86 9.94
N LEU A 97 -0.32 -6.98 9.45
CA LEU A 97 -0.07 -8.17 10.27
C LEU A 97 1.02 -7.90 11.32
N SER A 98 2.16 -7.31 10.92
CA SER A 98 3.23 -6.97 11.86
C SER A 98 2.79 -5.95 12.89
N GLY A 99 2.00 -4.95 12.48
CA GLY A 99 1.42 -3.97 13.39
C GLY A 99 0.43 -4.59 14.38
N PHE A 100 -0.49 -5.43 13.88
CA PHE A 100 -1.48 -6.10 14.70
C PHE A 100 -0.84 -7.05 15.73
N PHE A 101 0.01 -7.97 15.29
CA PHE A 101 0.65 -8.92 16.19
C PHE A 101 1.66 -8.25 17.12
N GLY A 102 2.40 -7.26 16.63
CA GLY A 102 3.32 -6.50 17.45
C GLY A 102 2.62 -5.75 18.58
N TRP A 103 1.46 -5.17 18.28
CA TRP A 103 0.65 -4.46 19.26
C TRP A 103 -0.10 -5.41 20.21
N TYR A 104 -0.86 -6.36 19.65
CA TYR A 104 -1.74 -7.24 20.43
C TYR A 104 -0.98 -8.24 21.31
N LEU A 105 0.16 -8.75 20.82
CA LEU A 105 1.01 -9.69 21.57
C LEU A 105 2.17 -9.00 22.30
N GLU A 106 2.25 -7.67 22.25
CA GLU A 106 3.32 -6.84 22.86
C GLU A 106 4.73 -7.25 22.41
N ILE A 107 4.86 -7.76 21.18
CA ILE A 107 6.12 -8.23 20.61
C ILE A 107 6.87 -7.05 19.97
N LYS A 108 7.81 -6.47 20.71
CA LYS A 108 8.58 -5.29 20.27
C LYS A 108 9.25 -5.49 18.91
N ILE A 109 9.83 -6.65 18.63
CA ILE A 109 10.48 -6.92 17.34
C ILE A 109 9.52 -6.76 16.16
N LEU A 110 8.24 -7.10 16.30
CA LEU A 110 7.25 -6.94 15.24
C LEU A 110 6.89 -5.46 15.01
N ILE A 111 6.94 -4.62 16.06
CA ILE A 111 6.79 -3.18 15.91
C ILE A 111 8.00 -2.57 15.18
N ASP A 112 9.21 -3.01 15.52
CA ASP A 112 10.43 -2.57 14.83
C ASP A 112 10.41 -3.00 13.35
N VAL A 113 9.97 -4.23 13.07
CA VAL A 113 9.74 -4.74 11.70
C VAL A 113 8.68 -3.89 10.99
N HIS A 114 7.54 -3.58 11.61
CA HIS A 114 6.51 -2.71 11.03
C HIS A 114 7.08 -1.34 10.63
N TYR A 115 7.90 -0.74 11.50
CA TYR A 115 8.58 0.52 11.22
C TYR A 115 9.57 0.42 10.06
N LEU A 116 10.35 -0.66 9.99
CA LEU A 116 11.27 -0.92 8.88
C LEU A 116 10.51 -1.10 7.55
N LEU A 117 9.46 -1.93 7.56
CA LEU A 117 8.61 -2.18 6.39
C LEU A 117 7.96 -0.88 5.88
N SER A 118 7.60 0.05 6.78
CA SER A 118 7.03 1.34 6.36
C SER A 118 8.01 2.18 5.52
N LYS A 119 9.30 2.18 5.87
CA LYS A 119 10.33 2.87 5.09
C LYS A 119 10.55 2.20 3.72
N ILE A 120 10.59 0.87 3.69
CA ILE A 120 10.72 0.10 2.45
C ILE A 120 9.51 0.35 1.56
N LEU A 121 8.30 0.40 2.13
CA LEU A 121 7.07 0.69 1.40
C LEU A 121 7.11 2.07 0.74
N VAL A 122 7.57 3.11 1.44
CA VAL A 122 7.73 4.45 0.86
C VAL A 122 8.67 4.43 -0.33
N GLY A 123 9.85 3.82 -0.19
CA GLY A 123 10.82 3.68 -1.29
C GLY A 123 10.24 2.94 -2.49
N LEU A 124 9.50 1.85 -2.23
CA LEU A 124 8.89 1.04 -3.30
C LEU A 124 7.73 1.76 -3.98
N ILE A 125 6.93 2.55 -3.25
CA ILE A 125 5.88 3.41 -3.84
C ILE A 125 6.51 4.46 -4.75
N LEU A 126 7.55 5.15 -4.30
CA LEU A 126 8.26 6.14 -5.13
C LEU A 126 8.80 5.49 -6.41
N PHE A 127 9.47 4.35 -6.28
CA PHE A 127 9.94 3.59 -7.44
C PHE A 127 8.80 3.20 -8.38
N HIS A 128 7.68 2.70 -7.86
CA HIS A 128 6.50 2.30 -8.64
C HIS A 128 5.90 3.47 -9.40
N VAL A 129 5.77 4.64 -8.75
CA VAL A 129 5.25 5.86 -9.39
C VAL A 129 6.21 6.37 -10.46
N CYS A 130 7.51 6.44 -10.18
CA CYS A 130 8.52 6.84 -11.16
C CYS A 130 8.52 5.91 -12.39
N ALA A 131 8.43 4.59 -12.16
CA ALA A 131 8.33 3.63 -13.24
C ALA A 131 7.07 3.83 -14.09
N ALA A 132 5.91 4.11 -13.46
CA ALA A 132 4.66 4.37 -14.18
C ALA A 132 4.76 5.65 -15.03
N ILE A 133 5.33 6.73 -14.51
CA ILE A 133 5.57 8.00 -15.23
C ILE A 133 6.53 7.77 -16.40
N PHE A 134 7.62 7.03 -16.18
CA PHE A 134 8.58 6.69 -17.24
C PHE A 134 7.91 5.90 -18.37
N HIS A 135 7.11 4.89 -18.05
CA HIS A 135 6.37 4.10 -19.03
C HIS A 135 5.35 4.93 -19.82
N GLU A 136 4.66 5.86 -19.17
CA GLU A 136 3.69 6.74 -19.84
C GLU A 136 4.39 7.80 -20.70
N GLY A 137 5.42 8.50 -20.13
CA GLY A 137 6.05 9.65 -20.77
C GLY A 137 7.09 9.30 -21.83
N VAL A 138 7.91 8.25 -21.60
CA VAL A 138 9.02 7.88 -22.49
C VAL A 138 8.63 6.78 -23.45
N LEU A 139 7.88 5.77 -22.99
CA LEU A 139 7.52 4.62 -23.81
C LEU A 139 6.13 4.74 -24.46
N GLY A 140 5.37 5.78 -24.15
CA GLY A 140 4.05 6.04 -24.76
C GLY A 140 2.96 5.01 -24.43
N ASN A 141 3.15 4.17 -23.41
CA ASN A 141 2.33 2.98 -23.15
C ASN A 141 0.93 3.26 -22.56
N LYS A 142 0.54 4.52 -22.34
CA LYS A 142 -0.77 4.95 -21.82
C LYS A 142 -1.26 4.12 -20.61
N ILE A 143 -0.34 3.71 -19.70
CA ILE A 143 -0.64 2.80 -18.58
C ILE A 143 -1.57 3.48 -17.58
N ILE A 144 -1.32 4.76 -17.25
CA ILE A 144 -2.11 5.53 -16.30
C ILE A 144 -3.53 5.73 -16.82
N LYS A 145 -3.68 6.03 -18.11
CA LYS A 145 -5.01 6.18 -18.73
C LYS A 145 -5.86 4.90 -18.65
N ARG A 146 -5.24 3.72 -18.74
CA ARG A 146 -5.95 2.43 -18.59
C ARG A 146 -6.41 2.13 -17.17
N MET A 147 -5.87 2.84 -16.17
CA MET A 147 -6.26 2.72 -14.76
C MET A 147 -7.37 3.70 -14.35
N LEU A 148 -7.66 4.69 -15.20
CA LEU A 148 -8.78 5.60 -15.01
C LEU A 148 -10.10 4.94 -15.47
N PRO A 149 -11.24 5.32 -14.87
CA PRO A 149 -12.53 4.85 -15.36
C PRO A 149 -12.72 5.27 -16.82
N PRO A 150 -13.42 4.47 -17.63
CA PRO A 150 -13.76 4.88 -18.99
C PRO A 150 -14.58 6.18 -18.96
N ASP A 151 -14.24 7.12 -19.84
CA ASP A 151 -14.99 8.35 -20.01
C ASP A 151 -16.43 8.02 -20.38
N THR A 152 -17.37 8.38 -19.51
CA THR A 152 -18.80 8.17 -19.73
C THR A 152 -19.39 9.09 -20.80
N ASN A 153 -18.57 9.98 -21.39
CA ASN A 153 -19.01 11.02 -22.35
C ASN A 153 -18.88 10.64 -23.84
N THR A 154 -18.51 9.40 -24.17
CA THR A 154 -18.57 8.95 -25.58
C THR A 154 -19.87 8.19 -25.81
N LYS A 155 -21.03 8.87 -25.70
CA LYS A 155 -22.24 8.48 -26.40
C LYS A 155 -22.23 9.19 -27.74
N HIS A 156 -21.89 8.49 -28.79
CA HIS A 156 -22.33 8.77 -30.16
C HIS A 156 -23.27 7.67 -30.61
#